data_f9f2a9c30c5f42adbbb9027c59a63488
#
_entry.id   f9f2a9c30c5f42adbbb9027c59a63488
#
_cell.length_a   1.000
_cell.length_b   1.000
_cell.length_c   1.000
_cell.angle_alpha   90.00
_cell.angle_beta   90.00
_cell.angle_gamma   90.00
#
_symmetry.space_group_name_H-M   'P 1'
#
loop_
_entity.id
_entity.type
_entity.pdbx_description
1 polymer ?
#
loop_
_entity_poly.entity_id
_entity_poly.type
_entity_poly.pdbx_seq_one_letter_code
_entity_poly.pdbx_strand_id
1 'polypeptide(L)'
;MEENLKIPNHVAIILDGNGRWAKAKGMPRNYGHMQGAKTVEVICEEAYRMGIQYLTVYAFSTENWNRPQDEVDALMKLLRNYMKTCLKTAEKNRMCVRVLGDKTRLDEDIRTRIAELEEATKNNDGLHFQIAINYGGRDEIVRAVKKLSAKVQSGEVDPAGITADTLEGYLDTAGIPDPDLLIRTCSEQRLSNFLLWQLAYTEFYISPVPWPDFTKEELVKAVEAYNHRDRRYGLVKDE
;
A
#
# COMPACT_ATOMS: atom_id res chain seq x y z
N MET A 1 4.18 -33.04 0.49
CA MET A 1 5.26 -32.34 -0.23
C MET A 1 4.90 -30.88 -0.13
N GLU A 2 5.62 -30.12 0.71
CA GLU A 2 5.51 -28.66 0.68
C GLU A 2 6.06 -28.23 -0.70
N GLU A 3 5.17 -27.87 -1.61
CA GLU A 3 5.58 -27.20 -2.84
C GLU A 3 6.33 -25.94 -2.43
N ASN A 4 7.51 -25.77 -3.00
CA ASN A 4 8.37 -24.63 -2.73
C ASN A 4 7.71 -23.38 -3.37
N LEU A 5 6.79 -22.74 -2.62
CA LEU A 5 6.04 -21.59 -3.09
C LEU A 5 6.99 -20.46 -3.50
N LYS A 6 6.84 -19.96 -4.72
CA LYS A 6 7.51 -18.73 -5.14
C LYS A 6 6.86 -17.56 -4.41
N ILE A 7 7.56 -16.95 -3.48
CA ILE A 7 7.06 -15.82 -2.71
C ILE A 7 7.15 -14.54 -3.54
N PRO A 8 6.06 -13.77 -3.70
CA PRO A 8 6.11 -12.47 -4.34
C PRO A 8 7.02 -11.52 -3.54
N ASN A 9 7.87 -10.77 -4.22
CA ASN A 9 8.77 -9.82 -3.56
C ASN A 9 7.98 -8.65 -2.97
N HIS A 10 6.97 -8.14 -3.70
CA HIS A 10 6.13 -7.03 -3.28
C HIS A 10 4.65 -7.39 -3.40
N VAL A 11 3.93 -7.26 -2.29
CA VAL A 11 2.47 -7.42 -2.22
C VAL A 11 1.82 -6.08 -1.92
N ALA A 12 0.83 -5.69 -2.74
CA ALA A 12 -0.01 -4.52 -2.51
C ALA A 12 -1.41 -4.96 -2.07
N ILE A 13 -2.04 -4.28 -1.10
CA ILE A 13 -3.35 -4.67 -0.58
C ILE A 13 -4.30 -3.48 -0.51
N ILE A 14 -5.49 -3.62 -1.12
CA ILE A 14 -6.61 -2.69 -0.93
C ILE A 14 -7.49 -3.23 0.20
N LEU A 15 -7.52 -2.50 1.33
CA LEU A 15 -8.15 -2.89 2.60
C LEU A 15 -9.66 -2.63 2.58
N ASP A 16 -10.41 -3.37 1.73
CA ASP A 16 -11.84 -3.13 1.54
C ASP A 16 -12.72 -3.97 2.48
N GLY A 17 -13.95 -3.47 2.75
CA GLY A 17 -14.96 -4.19 3.52
C GLY A 17 -15.11 -3.77 4.99
N ASN A 18 -14.25 -2.91 5.54
CA ASN A 18 -14.28 -2.50 6.96
C ASN A 18 -15.67 -2.05 7.42
N GLY A 19 -16.28 -1.11 6.68
CA GLY A 19 -17.59 -0.56 7.02
C GLY A 19 -18.73 -1.56 6.84
N ARG A 20 -18.69 -2.39 5.79
CA ARG A 20 -19.69 -3.45 5.52
C ARG A 20 -19.65 -4.53 6.61
N TRP A 21 -18.46 -4.94 7.00
CA TRP A 21 -18.21 -5.89 8.07
C TRP A 21 -18.78 -5.41 9.41
N ALA A 22 -18.53 -4.14 9.79
CA ALA A 22 -19.07 -3.56 11.02
C ALA A 22 -20.60 -3.51 10.97
N LYS A 23 -21.20 -3.07 9.86
CA LYS A 23 -22.65 -3.03 9.68
C LYS A 23 -23.28 -4.42 9.80
N ALA A 24 -22.70 -5.44 9.23
CA ALA A 24 -23.17 -6.82 9.34
C ALA A 24 -23.18 -7.35 10.78
N LYS A 25 -22.33 -6.78 11.65
CA LYS A 25 -22.25 -7.10 13.10
C LYS A 25 -23.07 -6.12 13.98
N GLY A 26 -23.87 -5.24 13.39
CA GLY A 26 -24.63 -4.22 14.14
C GLY A 26 -23.77 -3.15 14.79
N MET A 27 -22.50 -3.00 14.34
CA MET A 27 -21.52 -2.09 14.91
C MET A 27 -21.37 -0.83 14.02
N PRO A 28 -20.97 0.31 14.59
CA PRO A 28 -20.68 1.51 13.82
C PRO A 28 -19.46 1.28 12.89
N ARG A 29 -19.42 1.98 11.74
CA ARG A 29 -18.37 1.83 10.70
C ARG A 29 -16.96 1.97 11.27
N ASN A 30 -16.75 2.88 12.23
CA ASN A 30 -15.47 3.13 12.87
C ASN A 30 -14.90 1.89 13.59
N TYR A 31 -15.76 1.03 14.11
CA TYR A 31 -15.36 -0.23 14.72
C TYR A 31 -14.69 -1.15 13.69
N GLY A 32 -15.22 -1.21 12.47
CA GLY A 32 -14.60 -1.97 11.39
C GLY A 32 -13.21 -1.46 11.01
N HIS A 33 -13.03 -0.15 10.94
CA HIS A 33 -11.71 0.45 10.68
C HIS A 33 -10.70 0.17 11.80
N MET A 34 -11.15 0.18 13.07
CA MET A 34 -10.30 -0.19 14.21
C MET A 34 -9.85 -1.67 14.15
N GLN A 35 -10.75 -2.58 13.77
CA GLN A 35 -10.38 -3.98 13.59
C GLN A 35 -9.46 -4.16 12.39
N GLY A 36 -9.73 -3.47 11.27
CA GLY A 36 -8.86 -3.48 10.10
C GLY A 36 -7.43 -3.00 10.39
N ALA A 37 -7.24 -2.03 11.29
CA ALA A 37 -5.91 -1.62 11.72
C ALA A 37 -5.14 -2.73 12.44
N LYS A 38 -5.82 -3.54 13.27
CA LYS A 38 -5.20 -4.72 13.91
C LYS A 38 -4.84 -5.80 12.89
N THR A 39 -5.70 -5.99 11.88
CA THR A 39 -5.41 -6.93 10.78
C THR A 39 -4.14 -6.52 10.03
N VAL A 40 -3.87 -5.22 9.84
CA VAL A 40 -2.61 -4.75 9.23
C VAL A 40 -1.40 -5.26 10.00
N GLU A 41 -1.40 -5.17 11.34
CA GLU A 41 -0.27 -5.64 12.17
C GLU A 41 -0.02 -7.14 12.00
N VAL A 42 -1.09 -7.95 12.03
CA VAL A 42 -1.01 -9.41 11.83
C VAL A 42 -0.46 -9.75 10.44
N ILE A 43 -0.93 -9.05 9.40
CA ILE A 43 -0.51 -9.31 8.02
C ILE A 43 0.92 -8.82 7.77
N CYS A 44 1.37 -7.73 8.39
CA CYS A 44 2.78 -7.32 8.34
C CYS A 44 3.71 -8.41 8.93
N GLU A 45 3.37 -8.97 10.09
CA GLU A 45 4.15 -10.03 10.72
C GLU A 45 4.19 -11.29 9.84
N GLU A 46 3.06 -11.68 9.27
CA GLU A 46 2.99 -12.87 8.42
C GLU A 46 3.70 -12.68 7.09
N ALA A 47 3.55 -11.51 6.45
CA ALA A 47 4.26 -11.17 5.22
C ALA A 47 5.78 -11.29 5.42
N TYR A 48 6.29 -10.76 6.53
CA TYR A 48 7.70 -10.88 6.87
C TYR A 48 8.14 -12.34 7.07
N ARG A 49 7.34 -13.14 7.80
CA ARG A 49 7.62 -14.57 8.02
C ARG A 49 7.63 -15.39 6.74
N MET A 50 6.77 -15.03 5.79
CA MET A 50 6.72 -15.67 4.47
C MET A 50 7.88 -15.27 3.56
N GLY A 51 8.66 -14.23 3.91
CA GLY A 51 9.77 -13.73 3.11
C GLY A 51 9.37 -12.67 2.09
N ILE A 52 8.15 -12.11 2.19
CA ILE A 52 7.74 -10.93 1.41
C ILE A 52 8.60 -9.75 1.86
N GLN A 53 9.28 -9.07 0.92
CA GLN A 53 10.19 -7.97 1.24
C GLN A 53 9.46 -6.62 1.32
N TYR A 54 8.42 -6.42 0.49
CA TYR A 54 7.68 -5.17 0.40
C TYR A 54 6.18 -5.42 0.58
N LEU A 55 5.54 -4.61 1.41
CA LEU A 55 4.10 -4.64 1.61
C LEU A 55 3.54 -3.22 1.52
N THR A 56 2.66 -2.97 0.55
CA THR A 56 1.98 -1.68 0.41
C THR A 56 0.50 -1.82 0.72
N VAL A 57 -0.03 -1.02 1.65
CA VAL A 57 -1.46 -1.03 2.00
C VAL A 57 -2.13 0.29 1.65
N TYR A 58 -3.37 0.22 1.13
CA TYR A 58 -4.18 1.39 0.80
C TYR A 58 -5.07 1.78 1.98
N ALA A 59 -4.57 2.70 2.82
CA ALA A 59 -5.24 3.08 4.06
C ALA A 59 -6.26 4.21 3.90
N PHE A 60 -5.94 5.25 3.07
CA PHE A 60 -6.82 6.40 2.86
C PHE A 60 -6.58 7.02 1.47
N SER A 61 -7.63 7.01 0.61
CA SER A 61 -7.54 7.58 -0.73
C SER A 61 -7.87 9.07 -0.76
N THR A 62 -7.44 9.77 -1.82
CA THR A 62 -7.84 11.15 -2.08
C THR A 62 -9.35 11.33 -2.16
N GLU A 63 -10.09 10.33 -2.63
CA GLU A 63 -11.54 10.34 -2.73
C GLU A 63 -12.24 10.20 -1.37
N ASN A 64 -11.56 9.67 -0.35
CA ASN A 64 -12.13 9.48 0.99
C ASN A 64 -12.44 10.79 1.72
N TRP A 65 -11.85 11.91 1.29
CA TRP A 65 -12.22 13.24 1.80
C TRP A 65 -13.68 13.62 1.48
N ASN A 66 -14.30 12.97 0.50
CA ASN A 66 -15.71 13.20 0.13
C ASN A 66 -16.71 12.39 1.01
N ARG A 67 -16.22 11.63 2.00
CA ARG A 67 -17.04 10.93 2.96
C ARG A 67 -17.66 11.91 3.97
N PRO A 68 -18.73 11.49 4.72
CA PRO A 68 -19.23 12.28 5.84
C PRO A 68 -18.09 12.69 6.79
N GLN A 69 -18.15 13.94 7.28
CA GLN A 69 -17.06 14.53 8.05
C GLN A 69 -16.74 13.74 9.33
N ASP A 70 -17.76 13.22 10.00
CA ASP A 70 -17.62 12.37 11.18
C ASP A 70 -16.83 11.08 10.90
N GLU A 71 -16.99 10.48 9.70
CA GLU A 71 -16.21 9.33 9.28
C GLU A 71 -14.75 9.74 8.99
N VAL A 72 -14.53 10.86 8.32
CA VAL A 72 -13.19 11.40 8.05
C VAL A 72 -12.45 11.70 9.35
N ASP A 73 -13.09 12.38 10.28
CA ASP A 73 -12.49 12.71 11.59
C ASP A 73 -12.12 11.46 12.39
N ALA A 74 -12.98 10.43 12.34
CA ALA A 74 -12.69 9.16 12.99
C ALA A 74 -11.50 8.43 12.35
N LEU A 75 -11.37 8.48 11.02
CA LEU A 75 -10.23 7.90 10.29
C LEU A 75 -8.94 8.66 10.60
N MET A 76 -8.96 10.00 10.66
CA MET A 76 -7.80 10.79 11.05
C MET A 76 -7.37 10.53 12.50
N LYS A 77 -8.34 10.37 13.42
CA LYS A 77 -8.05 9.95 14.80
C LYS A 77 -7.42 8.56 14.88
N LEU A 78 -7.94 7.61 14.10
CA LEU A 78 -7.36 6.26 14.00
C LEU A 78 -5.94 6.30 13.47
N LEU A 79 -5.69 7.08 12.41
CA LEU A 79 -4.37 7.28 11.83
C LEU A 79 -3.37 7.86 12.84
N ARG A 80 -3.76 8.90 13.60
CA ARG A 80 -2.94 9.45 14.70
C ARG A 80 -2.54 8.38 15.71
N ASN A 81 -3.49 7.55 16.12
CA ASN A 81 -3.22 6.48 17.08
C ASN A 81 -2.31 5.41 16.47
N TYR A 82 -2.55 5.03 15.22
CA TYR A 82 -1.73 4.06 14.51
C TYR A 82 -0.27 4.52 14.39
N MET A 83 -0.03 5.79 14.00
CA MET A 83 1.33 6.33 13.92
C MET A 83 2.08 6.29 15.25
N LYS A 84 1.38 6.42 16.40
CA LYS A 84 2.00 6.30 17.75
C LYS A 84 2.44 4.86 18.06
N THR A 85 1.66 3.87 17.65
CA THR A 85 1.95 2.45 17.94
C THR A 85 2.87 1.84 16.89
N CYS A 86 2.75 2.29 15.65
CA CYS A 86 3.52 1.78 14.51
C CYS A 86 5.03 1.89 14.71
N LEU A 87 5.51 2.99 15.30
CA LEU A 87 6.95 3.16 15.58
C LEU A 87 7.49 2.03 16.45
N LYS A 88 6.83 1.72 17.57
CA LYS A 88 7.24 0.63 18.46
C LYS A 88 7.25 -0.73 17.78
N THR A 89 6.22 -0.99 16.96
CA THR A 89 6.10 -2.24 16.20
C THR A 89 7.18 -2.31 15.11
N ALA A 90 7.46 -1.20 14.43
CA ALA A 90 8.48 -1.10 13.40
C ALA A 90 9.88 -1.31 13.96
N GLU A 91 10.22 -0.70 15.09
CA GLU A 91 11.49 -0.91 15.78
C GLU A 91 11.67 -2.38 16.20
N LYS A 92 10.64 -2.96 16.87
CA LYS A 92 10.66 -4.35 17.34
C LYS A 92 10.89 -5.34 16.18
N ASN A 93 10.25 -5.12 15.04
CA ASN A 93 10.25 -6.00 13.88
C ASN A 93 11.23 -5.54 12.78
N ARG A 94 12.07 -4.55 13.06
CA ARG A 94 13.04 -3.97 12.10
C ARG A 94 12.40 -3.56 10.77
N MET A 95 11.15 -3.07 10.80
CA MET A 95 10.43 -2.66 9.60
C MET A 95 10.94 -1.29 9.11
N CYS A 96 11.14 -1.13 7.81
CA CYS A 96 11.37 0.15 7.17
C CYS A 96 10.01 0.71 6.71
N VAL A 97 9.52 1.77 7.35
CA VAL A 97 8.18 2.32 7.08
C VAL A 97 8.28 3.56 6.21
N ARG A 98 7.42 3.64 5.18
CA ARG A 98 7.28 4.80 4.31
C ARG A 98 5.81 5.12 4.06
N VAL A 99 5.44 6.40 4.10
CA VAL A 99 4.09 6.86 3.79
C VAL A 99 4.05 7.46 2.39
N LEU A 100 3.20 6.88 1.52
CA LEU A 100 2.95 7.33 0.15
C LEU A 100 1.74 8.25 0.12
N GLY A 101 1.75 9.26 -0.73
CA GLY A 101 0.66 10.21 -0.95
C GLY A 101 1.02 11.65 -0.61
N ASP A 102 0.09 12.56 -0.89
CA ASP A 102 0.25 13.97 -0.58
C ASP A 102 0.03 14.26 0.91
N LYS A 103 1.13 14.48 1.63
CA LYS A 103 1.13 14.76 3.07
C LYS A 103 0.67 16.20 3.39
N THR A 104 0.61 17.11 2.41
CA THR A 104 0.36 18.54 2.67
C THR A 104 -1.03 18.82 3.21
N ARG A 105 -2.02 17.99 2.87
CA ARG A 105 -3.41 18.10 3.35
C ARG A 105 -3.64 17.50 4.73
N LEU A 106 -2.67 16.75 5.26
CA LEU A 106 -2.76 16.15 6.60
C LEU A 106 -2.46 17.19 7.67
N ASP A 107 -3.06 17.03 8.84
CA ASP A 107 -2.78 17.88 10.01
C ASP A 107 -1.29 17.84 10.36
N GLU A 108 -0.78 18.95 10.91
CA GLU A 108 0.64 19.11 11.21
C GLU A 108 1.17 18.04 12.16
N ASP A 109 0.40 17.68 13.18
CA ASP A 109 0.78 16.63 14.13
C ASP A 109 0.92 15.24 13.48
N ILE A 110 0.10 14.94 12.46
CA ILE A 110 0.20 13.70 11.69
C ILE A 110 1.46 13.75 10.80
N ARG A 111 1.71 14.87 10.12
CA ARG A 111 2.90 15.05 9.27
C ARG A 111 4.20 14.89 10.06
N THR A 112 4.26 15.51 11.25
CA THR A 112 5.41 15.40 12.14
C THR A 112 5.66 13.94 12.54
N ARG A 113 4.61 13.20 12.96
CA ARG A 113 4.74 11.79 13.32
C ARG A 113 5.14 10.89 12.16
N ILE A 114 4.66 11.18 10.95
CA ILE A 114 5.08 10.46 9.74
C ILE A 114 6.58 10.69 9.51
N ALA A 115 7.05 11.93 9.60
CA ALA A 115 8.47 12.23 9.42
C ALA A 115 9.36 11.57 10.48
N GLU A 116 8.94 11.58 11.75
CA GLU A 116 9.62 10.87 12.84
C GLU A 116 9.68 9.36 12.60
N LEU A 117 8.58 8.75 12.16
CA LEU A 117 8.50 7.31 11.87
C LEU A 117 9.41 6.92 10.69
N GLU A 118 9.34 7.66 9.59
CA GLU A 118 10.17 7.42 8.41
C GLU A 118 11.66 7.57 8.74
N GLU A 119 12.05 8.61 9.47
CA GLU A 119 13.44 8.86 9.87
C GLU A 119 13.96 7.77 10.83
N ALA A 120 13.18 7.40 11.84
CA ALA A 120 13.58 6.40 12.82
C ALA A 120 13.74 4.99 12.22
N THR A 121 13.03 4.70 11.12
CA THR A 121 12.98 3.34 10.54
C THR A 121 13.74 3.21 9.22
N LYS A 122 14.28 4.28 8.64
CA LYS A 122 14.89 4.28 7.29
C LYS A 122 16.05 3.30 7.09
N ASN A 123 16.76 2.95 8.16
CA ASN A 123 17.90 2.03 8.12
C ASN A 123 17.54 0.60 8.56
N ASN A 124 16.29 0.32 8.81
CA ASN A 124 15.85 -1.03 9.15
C ASN A 124 15.86 -1.92 7.90
N ASP A 125 16.20 -3.19 8.09
CA ASP A 125 16.41 -4.18 7.03
C ASP A 125 15.36 -5.32 7.03
N GLY A 126 14.30 -5.16 7.80
CA GLY A 126 13.17 -6.09 7.80
C GLY A 126 12.16 -5.79 6.69
N LEU A 127 10.87 -5.97 6.97
CA LEU A 127 9.81 -5.68 6.01
C LEU A 127 9.80 -4.20 5.63
N HIS A 128 9.89 -3.90 4.33
CA HIS A 128 9.60 -2.57 3.80
C HIS A 128 8.09 -2.38 3.73
N PHE A 129 7.56 -1.57 4.65
CA PHE A 129 6.12 -1.36 4.80
C PHE A 129 5.70 0.02 4.29
N GLN A 130 4.88 0.05 3.25
CA GLN A 130 4.35 1.28 2.67
C GLN A 130 2.88 1.47 3.05
N ILE A 131 2.53 2.67 3.52
CA ILE A 131 1.17 3.03 3.88
C ILE A 131 0.71 4.17 2.96
N ALA A 132 -0.20 3.88 2.03
CA ALA A 132 -0.77 4.88 1.14
C ALA A 132 -1.88 5.67 1.87
N ILE A 133 -1.60 6.96 2.15
CA ILE A 133 -2.45 7.87 2.90
C ILE A 133 -2.61 9.16 2.10
N ASN A 134 -3.85 9.63 1.94
CA ASN A 134 -4.17 10.73 1.03
C ASN A 134 -3.52 10.51 -0.35
N TYR A 135 -3.63 9.25 -0.79
CA TYR A 135 -3.01 8.76 -2.01
C TYR A 135 -4.05 8.56 -3.12
N GLY A 136 -3.64 8.86 -4.33
CA GLY A 136 -4.35 8.52 -5.56
C GLY A 136 -3.36 8.49 -6.72
N GLY A 137 -3.37 7.42 -7.52
CA GLY A 137 -2.39 7.23 -8.59
C GLY A 137 -2.39 8.34 -9.64
N ARG A 138 -3.58 8.89 -9.96
CA ARG A 138 -3.66 10.06 -10.86
C ARG A 138 -3.00 11.30 -10.25
N ASP A 139 -3.24 11.56 -8.97
CA ASP A 139 -2.62 12.66 -8.25
C ASP A 139 -1.11 12.48 -8.14
N GLU A 140 -0.65 11.29 -7.81
CA GLU A 140 0.77 10.94 -7.75
C GLU A 140 1.49 11.25 -9.06
N ILE A 141 0.93 10.75 -10.19
CA ILE A 141 1.50 10.99 -11.53
C ILE A 141 1.57 12.49 -11.81
N VAL A 142 0.52 13.24 -11.53
CA VAL A 142 0.51 14.72 -11.73
C VAL A 142 1.57 15.40 -10.86
N ARG A 143 1.74 14.98 -9.60
CA ARG A 143 2.79 15.51 -8.71
C ARG A 143 4.20 15.18 -9.23
N ALA A 144 4.41 13.95 -9.71
CA ALA A 144 5.67 13.53 -10.33
C ALA A 144 6.00 14.36 -11.58
N VAL A 145 5.03 14.56 -12.47
CA VAL A 145 5.19 15.40 -13.68
C VAL A 145 5.54 16.84 -13.31
N LYS A 146 4.89 17.43 -12.28
CA LYS A 146 5.22 18.78 -11.81
C LYS A 146 6.65 18.88 -11.30
N LYS A 147 7.11 17.90 -10.51
CA LYS A 147 8.50 17.85 -10.01
C LYS A 147 9.50 17.73 -11.17
N LEU A 148 9.23 16.82 -12.11
CA LEU A 148 10.07 16.61 -13.29
C LEU A 148 10.11 17.88 -14.18
N SER A 149 8.97 18.53 -14.41
CA SER A 149 8.91 19.80 -15.18
C SER A 149 9.75 20.91 -14.55
N ALA A 150 9.76 21.01 -13.22
CA ALA A 150 10.62 21.98 -12.53
C ALA A 150 12.12 21.68 -12.77
N LYS A 151 12.52 20.40 -12.81
CA LYS A 151 13.89 19.98 -13.11
C LYS A 151 14.28 20.25 -14.58
N VAL A 152 13.35 20.11 -15.49
CA VAL A 152 13.54 20.51 -16.90
C VAL A 152 13.73 22.02 -17.00
N GLN A 153 12.90 22.81 -16.32
CA GLN A 153 13.01 24.28 -16.32
C GLN A 153 14.33 24.79 -15.73
N SER A 154 14.87 24.09 -14.70
CA SER A 154 16.17 24.43 -14.12
C SER A 154 17.37 23.95 -14.95
N GLY A 155 17.15 23.20 -16.04
CA GLY A 155 18.20 22.63 -16.89
C GLY A 155 18.89 21.40 -16.28
N GLU A 156 18.36 20.84 -15.17
CA GLU A 156 18.90 19.64 -14.53
C GLU A 156 18.53 18.35 -15.29
N VAL A 157 17.45 18.38 -16.08
CA VAL A 157 16.96 17.26 -16.89
C VAL A 157 16.73 17.73 -18.33
N ASP A 158 17.34 17.03 -19.29
CA ASP A 158 17.06 17.24 -20.71
C ASP A 158 15.70 16.61 -21.07
N PRO A 159 14.74 17.38 -21.62
CA PRO A 159 13.44 16.85 -22.05
C PRO A 159 13.55 15.67 -23.02
N ALA A 160 14.56 15.65 -23.90
CA ALA A 160 14.78 14.59 -24.87
C ALA A 160 15.23 13.28 -24.21
N GLY A 161 15.76 13.33 -23.00
CA GLY A 161 16.21 12.16 -22.22
C GLY A 161 15.16 11.59 -21.27
N ILE A 162 13.92 12.12 -21.26
CA ILE A 162 12.88 11.63 -20.35
C ILE A 162 12.39 10.25 -20.81
N THR A 163 12.50 9.27 -19.90
CA THR A 163 12.04 7.88 -20.07
C THR A 163 11.00 7.52 -18.99
N ALA A 164 10.45 6.32 -19.05
CA ALA A 164 9.61 5.77 -17.98
C ALA A 164 10.35 5.76 -16.64
N ASP A 165 11.59 5.28 -16.63
CA ASP A 165 12.46 5.21 -15.44
C ASP A 165 12.71 6.62 -14.86
N THR A 166 12.86 7.63 -15.72
CA THR A 166 12.99 9.03 -15.27
C THR A 166 11.76 9.45 -14.49
N LEU A 167 10.55 9.14 -14.99
CA LEU A 167 9.30 9.49 -14.31
C LEU A 167 9.13 8.72 -13.00
N GLU A 168 9.48 7.41 -12.99
CA GLU A 168 9.45 6.56 -11.79
C GLU A 168 10.26 7.14 -10.64
N GLY A 169 11.42 7.75 -10.95
CA GLY A 169 12.25 8.45 -9.96
C GLY A 169 11.56 9.62 -9.24
N TYR A 170 10.43 10.11 -9.75
CA TYR A 170 9.65 11.20 -9.14
C TYR A 170 8.34 10.76 -8.50
N LEU A 171 7.94 9.49 -8.68
CA LEU A 171 6.78 8.91 -8.00
C LEU A 171 7.01 8.77 -6.49
N ASP A 172 5.95 8.64 -5.72
CA ASP A 172 6.05 8.39 -4.28
C ASP A 172 6.71 7.04 -3.97
N THR A 173 6.65 6.12 -4.93
CA THR A 173 7.25 4.78 -4.87
C THR A 173 8.69 4.72 -5.39
N ALA A 174 9.33 5.86 -5.69
CA ALA A 174 10.72 5.87 -6.18
C ALA A 174 11.65 5.02 -5.29
N GLY A 175 12.36 4.05 -5.91
CA GLY A 175 13.23 3.10 -5.22
C GLY A 175 12.51 1.90 -4.56
N ILE A 176 11.19 1.77 -4.73
CA ILE A 176 10.40 0.62 -4.32
C ILE A 176 10.06 -0.18 -5.58
N PRO A 177 10.30 -1.50 -5.62
CA PRO A 177 9.94 -2.32 -6.78
C PRO A 177 8.42 -2.35 -6.99
N ASP A 178 7.98 -2.52 -8.21
CA ASP A 178 6.57 -2.69 -8.52
C ASP A 178 5.97 -3.92 -7.82
N PRO A 179 4.67 -3.90 -7.46
CA PRO A 179 4.02 -5.06 -6.87
C PRO A 179 3.97 -6.26 -7.82
N ASP A 180 4.31 -7.45 -7.31
CA ASP A 180 4.09 -8.71 -8.00
C ASP A 180 2.64 -9.16 -7.90
N LEU A 181 2.02 -8.90 -6.74
CA LEU A 181 0.67 -9.32 -6.39
C LEU A 181 -0.13 -8.17 -5.78
N LEU A 182 -1.29 -7.89 -6.35
CA LEU A 182 -2.32 -7.05 -5.75
C LEU A 182 -3.42 -7.91 -5.15
N ILE A 183 -3.69 -7.73 -3.87
CA ILE A 183 -4.82 -8.35 -3.18
C ILE A 183 -5.90 -7.29 -2.98
N ARG A 184 -7.15 -7.58 -3.37
CA ARG A 184 -8.29 -6.76 -2.98
C ARG A 184 -9.32 -7.60 -2.25
N THR A 185 -9.72 -7.15 -1.05
CA THR A 185 -10.69 -7.84 -0.20
C THR A 185 -12.13 -7.47 -0.55
N CYS A 186 -13.10 -8.27 -0.02
CA CYS A 186 -14.53 -8.00 -0.12
C CYS A 186 -15.11 -8.10 -1.54
N SER A 187 -14.58 -8.99 -2.41
CA SER A 187 -15.07 -9.30 -3.77
C SER A 187 -15.09 -8.12 -4.77
N GLU A 188 -14.44 -7.01 -4.45
CA GLU A 188 -14.40 -5.83 -5.32
C GLU A 188 -13.30 -5.95 -6.38
N GLN A 189 -13.63 -5.64 -7.67
CA GLN A 189 -12.75 -5.90 -8.82
C GLN A 189 -12.30 -4.61 -9.53
N ARG A 190 -12.02 -3.56 -8.77
CA ARG A 190 -11.53 -2.28 -9.31
C ARG A 190 -10.28 -1.82 -8.55
N LEU A 191 -9.43 -1.02 -9.17
CA LEU A 191 -8.21 -0.46 -8.56
C LEU A 191 -8.48 0.72 -7.63
N SER A 192 -9.59 1.42 -7.82
CA SER A 192 -9.94 2.61 -7.04
C SER A 192 -8.81 3.65 -6.97
N ASN A 193 -8.16 3.90 -8.12
CA ASN A 193 -7.08 4.87 -8.23
C ASN A 193 -5.81 4.50 -7.42
N PHE A 194 -5.61 3.22 -7.08
CA PHE A 194 -4.44 2.73 -6.34
C PHE A 194 -3.33 2.31 -7.30
N LEU A 195 -2.10 2.78 -7.07
CA LEU A 195 -0.84 2.39 -7.74
C LEU A 195 -0.97 2.21 -9.26
N LEU A 196 -1.62 3.17 -9.97
CA LEU A 196 -1.97 3.01 -11.39
C LEU A 196 -0.76 2.78 -12.31
N TRP A 197 0.37 3.39 -12.00
CA TRP A 197 1.62 3.21 -12.75
C TRP A 197 2.25 1.85 -12.43
N GLN A 198 2.37 1.55 -11.15
CA GLN A 198 3.13 0.42 -10.61
C GLN A 198 2.45 -0.95 -10.84
N LEU A 199 1.13 -0.96 -11.07
CA LEU A 199 0.36 -2.20 -11.27
C LEU A 199 0.31 -2.69 -12.72
N ALA A 200 1.12 -2.12 -13.61
CA ALA A 200 1.08 -2.41 -15.06
C ALA A 200 1.24 -3.90 -15.39
N TYR A 201 2.04 -4.66 -14.63
CA TYR A 201 2.30 -6.08 -14.83
C TYR A 201 2.03 -6.93 -13.59
N THR A 202 1.21 -6.43 -12.68
CA THR A 202 0.89 -7.07 -11.40
C THR A 202 -0.19 -8.14 -11.56
N GLU A 203 -0.03 -9.29 -10.90
CA GLU A 203 -1.09 -10.30 -10.80
C GLU A 203 -2.13 -9.90 -9.75
N PHE A 204 -3.41 -10.19 -10.02
CA PHE A 204 -4.52 -9.79 -9.13
C PHE A 204 -5.13 -11.00 -8.42
N TYR A 205 -5.34 -10.88 -7.12
CA TYR A 205 -6.11 -11.80 -6.31
C TYR A 205 -7.28 -11.07 -5.64
N ILE A 206 -8.49 -11.49 -5.94
CA ILE A 206 -9.71 -10.92 -5.38
C ILE A 206 -10.22 -11.87 -4.28
N SER A 207 -10.09 -11.45 -3.02
CA SER A 207 -10.58 -12.20 -1.88
C SER A 207 -12.06 -11.87 -1.60
N PRO A 208 -12.93 -12.86 -1.36
CA PRO A 208 -14.30 -12.62 -0.93
C PRO A 208 -14.36 -12.15 0.54
N VAL A 209 -13.31 -12.38 1.32
CA VAL A 209 -13.25 -12.05 2.74
C VAL A 209 -13.12 -10.55 2.95
N PRO A 210 -13.91 -9.89 3.82
CA PRO A 210 -13.72 -8.50 4.18
C PRO A 210 -12.43 -8.32 5.00
N TRP A 211 -11.78 -7.15 4.86
CA TRP A 211 -10.47 -6.91 5.46
C TRP A 211 -10.35 -7.22 6.97
N PRO A 212 -11.33 -6.89 7.86
CA PRO A 212 -11.20 -7.24 9.28
C PRO A 212 -11.12 -8.73 9.59
N ASP A 213 -11.61 -9.59 8.70
CA ASP A 213 -11.58 -11.05 8.82
C ASP A 213 -10.49 -11.69 7.93
N PHE A 214 -9.66 -10.88 7.25
CA PHE A 214 -8.57 -11.36 6.42
C PHE A 214 -7.42 -11.87 7.29
N THR A 215 -7.21 -13.17 7.29
CA THR A 215 -6.23 -13.84 8.14
C THR A 215 -4.93 -14.16 7.38
N LYS A 216 -3.95 -14.71 8.10
CA LYS A 216 -2.71 -15.23 7.50
C LYS A 216 -2.98 -16.36 6.50
N GLU A 217 -3.98 -17.20 6.76
CA GLU A 217 -4.38 -18.26 5.84
C GLU A 217 -4.92 -17.69 4.52
N GLU A 218 -5.60 -16.54 4.57
CA GLU A 218 -6.05 -15.84 3.37
C GLU A 218 -4.88 -15.24 2.58
N LEU A 219 -3.83 -14.75 3.26
CA LEU A 219 -2.61 -14.31 2.61
C LEU A 219 -1.89 -15.49 1.93
N VAL A 220 -1.79 -16.64 2.60
CA VAL A 220 -1.22 -17.87 2.02
C VAL A 220 -1.98 -18.26 0.75
N LYS A 221 -3.32 -18.31 0.78
CA LYS A 221 -4.14 -18.60 -0.41
C LYS A 221 -3.89 -17.64 -1.56
N ALA A 222 -3.68 -16.35 -1.26
CA ALA A 222 -3.36 -15.37 -2.30
C ALA A 222 -1.99 -15.64 -2.94
N VAL A 223 -0.99 -16.04 -2.15
CA VAL A 223 0.34 -16.42 -2.63
C VAL A 223 0.30 -17.74 -3.40
N GLU A 224 -0.48 -18.72 -2.96
CA GLU A 224 -0.73 -19.96 -3.72
C GLU A 224 -1.37 -19.67 -5.08
N ALA A 225 -2.41 -18.82 -5.10
CA ALA A 225 -3.04 -18.40 -6.36
C ALA A 225 -2.06 -17.67 -7.30
N TYR A 226 -1.14 -16.86 -6.75
CA TYR A 226 -0.07 -16.24 -7.51
C TYR A 226 0.88 -17.27 -8.14
N ASN A 227 1.18 -18.36 -7.46
CA ASN A 227 2.03 -19.44 -7.98
C ASN A 227 1.42 -20.20 -9.16
N HIS A 228 0.10 -20.22 -9.28
CA HIS A 228 -0.60 -20.82 -10.41
C HIS A 228 -0.67 -19.90 -11.64
N ARG A 229 -0.08 -18.69 -11.58
CA ARG A 229 -0.04 -17.74 -12.72
C ARG A 229 1.24 -17.90 -13.53
N ASP A 230 1.12 -17.86 -14.84
CA ASP A 230 2.24 -17.84 -15.78
C ASP A 230 2.51 -16.39 -16.22
N ARG A 231 3.48 -15.74 -15.58
CA ARG A 231 3.86 -14.35 -15.90
C ARG A 231 4.72 -14.30 -17.16
N ARG A 232 4.14 -13.90 -18.27
CA ARG A 232 4.78 -13.91 -19.60
C ARG A 232 5.43 -12.59 -19.99
N TYR A 233 5.11 -11.47 -19.34
CA TYR A 233 5.62 -10.13 -19.68
C TYR A 233 5.58 -9.81 -21.18
N GLY A 234 4.54 -10.27 -21.90
CA GLY A 234 4.41 -10.12 -23.33
C GLY A 234 5.26 -11.07 -24.18
N LEU A 235 6.01 -11.99 -23.58
CA LEU A 235 6.79 -12.99 -24.30
C LEU A 235 5.94 -14.22 -24.65
N VAL A 236 6.16 -14.79 -25.82
CA VAL A 236 5.62 -16.10 -26.22
C VAL A 236 6.60 -17.16 -25.73
N LYS A 237 6.14 -18.15 -24.97
CA LYS A 237 6.94 -19.37 -24.75
C LYS A 237 6.78 -20.23 -25.99
N ASP A 238 7.88 -20.54 -26.66
CA ASP A 238 7.91 -21.62 -27.67
C ASP A 238 7.47 -22.91 -26.96
N GLU A 239 6.46 -23.61 -27.55
CA GLU A 239 5.94 -24.89 -27.07
C GLU A 239 6.98 -26.01 -27.18
#